data_ee5f5b469d680803b0db65a9e5713c7b
#
_entry.id   ee5f5b469d680803b0db65a9e5713c7b
#
_cell.length_a   1.000
_cell.length_b   1.000
_cell.length_c   1.000
_cell.angle_alpha   90.00
_cell.angle_beta   90.00
_cell.angle_gamma   90.00
#
_symmetry.space_group_name_H-M   'P 1'
#
loop_
_entity.id
_entity.type
_entity.pdbx_description
1 polymer ?
#
loop_
_entity_poly.entity_id
_entity_poly.type
_entity_poly.pdbx_seq_one_letter_code
_entity_poly.pdbx_strand_id
1 'polypeptide(L)'
;IHSLNDYANNDNNGRGNNTNNQNNQFFLAQMNPENSEGNSFFEQLFPKSIYHMKTLSYLIICILSGIYIIQLIAYYAFYRPNGYSWGCLLYHFGASEISSVANHYQYHRLITPILTHNTFGHLFSNVLSIAFIGFYVEYDLKNYTNYLLLFIISGIIGNFCSLLFSYQNISMGASGAILGLCGYYILYFILNWDKMNYNQKCCSILFFTIIFMNLISGISVGSSTVDIHSHIGGLMGGLAFSFILFYRNQLFYRFNQNYAKLIYYGSIGFLVGLPIISILVINLKEIPNNCEFICLSEKA
;
A
#
# COMPACT_ATOMS: atom_id res chain seq x y z
N ILE A 1 36.03 -20.66 -19.31
CA ILE A 1 35.79 -21.69 -18.30
C ILE A 1 36.93 -21.64 -17.27
N HIS A 2 36.99 -20.68 -16.40
CA HIS A 2 37.75 -20.75 -15.16
C HIS A 2 37.16 -19.81 -14.12
N SER A 3 36.78 -20.45 -13.02
CA SER A 3 36.72 -20.02 -11.61
C SER A 3 35.71 -18.92 -11.22
N LEU A 4 34.51 -19.35 -10.89
CA LEU A 4 33.65 -18.69 -9.92
C LEU A 4 33.69 -19.37 -8.53
N ASN A 5 34.65 -20.28 -8.32
CA ASN A 5 34.75 -21.05 -7.06
C ASN A 5 35.74 -20.46 -6.04
N ASP A 6 36.52 -19.43 -6.36
CA ASP A 6 37.59 -18.94 -5.49
C ASP A 6 37.19 -17.80 -4.53
N TYR A 7 35.90 -17.36 -4.52
CA TYR A 7 35.45 -16.33 -3.59
C TYR A 7 34.67 -16.86 -2.36
N ALA A 8 34.60 -18.20 -2.19
CA ALA A 8 33.79 -18.78 -1.12
C ALA A 8 34.58 -19.20 0.15
N ASN A 9 35.90 -19.00 0.22
CA ASN A 9 36.72 -19.58 1.30
C ASN A 9 37.56 -18.60 2.12
N ASN A 10 37.11 -17.36 2.35
CA ASN A 10 37.81 -16.53 3.34
C ASN A 10 36.84 -15.59 4.05
N ASP A 11 36.01 -16.10 4.96
CA ASP A 11 35.47 -15.34 6.09
C ASP A 11 34.85 -16.30 7.12
N ASN A 12 35.73 -17.04 7.78
CA ASN A 12 35.40 -17.71 9.04
C ASN A 12 35.79 -16.78 10.19
N ASN A 13 34.87 -15.85 10.59
CA ASN A 13 34.70 -15.37 11.98
C ASN A 13 33.59 -14.35 12.05
N GLY A 14 32.43 -14.77 12.58
CA GLY A 14 31.32 -13.85 12.83
C GLY A 14 29.99 -14.60 13.03
N ARG A 15 29.71 -15.05 14.25
CA ARG A 15 28.36 -15.50 14.65
C ARG A 15 27.35 -14.36 14.39
N GLY A 16 26.51 -14.50 13.37
CA GLY A 16 25.43 -13.52 13.15
C GLY A 16 24.65 -13.56 11.84
N ASN A 17 24.92 -14.49 10.90
CA ASN A 17 24.32 -14.39 9.55
C ASN A 17 23.67 -15.67 9.00
N ASN A 18 23.30 -16.63 9.82
CA ASN A 18 22.78 -17.92 9.32
C ASN A 18 21.29 -17.87 8.88
N THR A 19 20.50 -16.91 9.34
CA THR A 19 19.08 -16.82 8.99
C THR A 19 18.82 -16.22 7.60
N ASN A 20 19.65 -15.28 7.17
CA ASN A 20 19.50 -14.63 5.86
C ASN A 20 19.94 -15.54 4.70
N ASN A 21 20.94 -16.42 4.92
CA ASN A 21 21.40 -17.35 3.89
C ASN A 21 20.43 -18.53 3.67
N GLN A 22 19.80 -19.02 4.73
CA GLN A 22 18.76 -20.06 4.60
C GLN A 22 17.51 -19.56 3.88
N ASN A 23 17.13 -18.29 4.11
CA ASN A 23 16.00 -17.67 3.45
C ASN A 23 16.22 -17.44 1.95
N ASN A 24 17.45 -17.06 1.56
CA ASN A 24 17.80 -16.93 0.14
C ASN A 24 17.90 -18.29 -0.56
N GLN A 25 18.40 -19.33 0.11
CA GLN A 25 18.45 -20.67 -0.47
C GLN A 25 17.07 -21.30 -0.63
N PHE A 26 16.15 -21.05 0.30
CA PHE A 26 14.76 -21.55 0.20
C PHE A 26 14.01 -20.87 -0.96
N PHE A 27 14.22 -19.56 -1.17
CA PHE A 27 13.64 -18.81 -2.27
C PHE A 27 14.20 -19.24 -3.63
N LEU A 28 15.52 -19.49 -3.71
CA LEU A 28 16.16 -20.02 -4.91
C LEU A 28 15.75 -21.46 -5.22
N ALA A 29 15.46 -22.28 -4.20
CA ALA A 29 14.96 -23.64 -4.39
C ALA A 29 13.51 -23.67 -4.93
N GLN A 30 12.68 -22.69 -4.61
CA GLN A 30 11.34 -22.55 -5.20
C GLN A 30 11.36 -21.99 -6.64
N MET A 31 12.44 -21.33 -7.04
CA MET A 31 12.66 -20.82 -8.41
C MET A 31 13.36 -21.84 -9.31
N ASN A 32 13.64 -23.06 -8.84
CA ASN A 32 14.30 -24.07 -9.64
C ASN A 32 13.34 -24.57 -10.76
N PRO A 33 13.68 -24.39 -12.05
CA PRO A 33 12.78 -24.78 -13.15
C PRO A 33 12.46 -26.28 -13.19
N GLU A 34 13.28 -27.13 -12.55
CA GLU A 34 13.04 -28.57 -12.47
C GLU A 34 11.81 -28.96 -11.62
N ASN A 35 11.32 -28.07 -10.72
CA ASN A 35 10.11 -28.31 -9.94
C ASN A 35 8.82 -27.74 -10.56
N SER A 36 8.90 -27.15 -11.75
CA SER A 36 7.78 -26.44 -12.37
C SER A 36 6.97 -27.24 -13.37
N GLU A 37 7.37 -28.47 -13.72
CA GLU A 37 6.74 -29.23 -14.80
C GLU A 37 5.37 -29.87 -14.46
N GLY A 38 4.82 -29.67 -13.26
CA GLY A 38 3.54 -30.24 -12.87
C GLY A 38 2.48 -29.28 -12.34
N ASN A 39 2.83 -28.03 -12.05
CA ASN A 39 1.90 -27.10 -11.43
C ASN A 39 1.17 -26.26 -12.48
N SER A 40 -0.16 -26.12 -12.32
CA SER A 40 -0.94 -25.23 -13.18
C SER A 40 -0.41 -23.79 -13.08
N PHE A 41 -0.62 -22.99 -14.14
CA PHE A 41 -0.27 -21.59 -14.18
C PHE A 41 -0.74 -20.82 -12.92
N PHE A 42 -1.96 -21.11 -12.44
CA PHE A 42 -2.51 -20.52 -11.23
C PHE A 42 -1.80 -20.96 -9.95
N GLU A 43 -1.32 -22.20 -9.85
CA GLU A 43 -0.56 -22.66 -8.68
C GLU A 43 0.84 -22.07 -8.61
N GLN A 44 1.42 -21.76 -9.76
CA GLN A 44 2.71 -21.04 -9.83
C GLN A 44 2.58 -19.57 -9.41
N LEU A 45 1.42 -18.95 -9.69
CA LEU A 45 1.11 -17.58 -9.32
C LEU A 45 0.66 -17.42 -7.87
N PHE A 46 -0.17 -18.37 -7.43
CA PHE A 46 -0.84 -18.35 -6.14
C PHE A 46 -0.56 -19.67 -5.43
N PRO A 47 0.68 -19.91 -4.97
CA PRO A 47 0.97 -21.12 -4.21
C PRO A 47 0.08 -21.16 -2.97
N LYS A 48 -0.58 -22.27 -2.74
CA LYS A 48 -1.51 -22.50 -1.61
C LYS A 48 -0.90 -22.13 -0.25
N SER A 49 0.44 -22.19 -0.14
CA SER A 49 1.20 -21.81 1.05
C SER A 49 1.13 -20.32 1.40
N ILE A 50 0.74 -19.45 0.47
CA ILE A 50 0.58 -18.00 0.71
C ILE A 50 -0.70 -17.71 1.49
N TYR A 51 -1.76 -18.48 1.27
CA TYR A 51 -3.07 -18.24 1.88
C TYR A 51 -3.20 -18.92 3.23
N HIS A 52 -2.77 -18.25 4.29
CA HIS A 52 -2.92 -18.71 5.66
C HIS A 52 -3.82 -17.76 6.47
N MET A 53 -4.74 -18.33 7.28
CA MET A 53 -5.62 -17.54 8.16
C MET A 53 -4.86 -16.79 9.28
N LYS A 54 -3.57 -17.07 9.48
CA LYS A 54 -2.72 -16.41 10.50
C LYS A 54 -1.89 -15.27 9.92
N THR A 55 -2.26 -14.73 8.78
CA THR A 55 -1.55 -13.62 8.13
C THR A 55 -2.13 -12.28 8.53
N LEU A 56 -1.31 -11.22 8.49
CA LEU A 56 -1.78 -9.84 8.67
C LEU A 56 -2.72 -9.40 7.56
N SER A 57 -2.49 -9.84 6.33
CA SER A 57 -3.38 -9.57 5.19
C SER A 57 -4.81 -10.05 5.47
N TYR A 58 -4.95 -11.27 6.01
CA TYR A 58 -6.26 -11.79 6.42
C TYR A 58 -6.88 -10.97 7.56
N LEU A 59 -6.08 -10.61 8.55
CA LEU A 59 -6.53 -9.77 9.67
C LEU A 59 -7.01 -8.39 9.16
N ILE A 60 -6.27 -7.75 8.25
CA ILE A 60 -6.67 -6.48 7.65
C ILE A 60 -8.00 -6.62 6.90
N ILE A 61 -8.18 -7.69 6.10
CA ILE A 61 -9.45 -7.98 5.42
C ILE A 61 -10.59 -8.08 6.42
N CYS A 62 -10.40 -8.82 7.52
CA CYS A 62 -11.41 -8.96 8.57
C CYS A 62 -11.74 -7.61 9.24
N ILE A 63 -10.74 -6.78 9.53
CA ILE A 63 -10.92 -5.46 10.14
C ILE A 63 -11.71 -4.55 9.19
N LEU A 64 -11.33 -4.44 7.92
CA LEU A 64 -11.99 -3.59 6.94
C LEU A 64 -13.45 -4.02 6.74
N SER A 65 -13.70 -5.32 6.61
CA SER A 65 -15.04 -5.88 6.46
C SER A 65 -15.89 -5.66 7.72
N GLY A 66 -15.31 -5.86 8.90
CA GLY A 66 -15.98 -5.63 10.18
C GLY A 66 -16.37 -4.18 10.38
N ILE A 67 -15.47 -3.24 10.09
CA ILE A 67 -15.75 -1.79 10.17
C ILE A 67 -16.86 -1.41 9.20
N TYR A 68 -16.86 -1.94 7.98
CA TYR A 68 -17.93 -1.65 7.01
C TYR A 68 -19.30 -2.17 7.48
N ILE A 69 -19.35 -3.36 8.09
CA ILE A 69 -20.57 -3.88 8.71
C ILE A 69 -21.06 -2.94 9.83
N ILE A 70 -20.14 -2.46 10.68
CA ILE A 70 -20.49 -1.50 11.74
C ILE A 70 -21.01 -0.19 11.13
N GLN A 71 -20.40 0.31 10.03
CA GLN A 71 -20.88 1.48 9.29
C GLN A 71 -22.32 1.26 8.79
N LEU A 72 -22.63 0.11 8.21
CA LEU A 72 -23.99 -0.21 7.74
C LEU A 72 -24.98 -0.25 8.89
N ILE A 73 -24.66 -0.93 9.98
CA ILE A 73 -25.52 -1.01 11.17
C ILE A 73 -25.77 0.40 11.73
N ALA A 74 -24.71 1.20 11.91
CA ALA A 74 -24.83 2.56 12.42
C ALA A 74 -25.69 3.44 11.50
N TYR A 75 -25.52 3.32 10.18
CA TYR A 75 -26.30 4.08 9.22
C TYR A 75 -27.80 3.78 9.33
N TYR A 76 -28.18 2.52 9.26
CA TYR A 76 -29.59 2.14 9.27
C TYR A 76 -30.24 2.30 10.65
N ALA A 77 -29.50 2.14 11.75
CA ALA A 77 -30.03 2.24 13.09
C ALA A 77 -30.14 3.71 13.60
N PHE A 78 -29.17 4.56 13.23
CA PHE A 78 -29.05 5.88 13.85
C PHE A 78 -29.06 7.04 12.85
N TYR A 79 -28.34 6.95 11.73
CA TYR A 79 -28.17 8.09 10.83
C TYR A 79 -29.38 8.30 9.93
N ARG A 80 -29.79 7.27 9.20
CA ARG A 80 -30.92 7.33 8.26
C ARG A 80 -32.23 7.71 8.93
N PRO A 81 -32.65 7.17 10.11
CA PRO A 81 -33.86 7.57 10.78
C PRO A 81 -33.89 9.04 11.21
N ASN A 82 -32.70 9.63 11.46
CA ASN A 82 -32.55 11.04 11.84
C ASN A 82 -32.30 11.97 10.64
N GLY A 83 -32.43 11.48 9.40
CA GLY A 83 -32.27 12.28 8.18
C GLY A 83 -30.82 12.63 7.84
N TYR A 84 -29.84 11.90 8.38
CA TYR A 84 -28.42 12.09 8.03
C TYR A 84 -28.01 11.23 6.83
N SER A 85 -27.14 11.80 6.00
CA SER A 85 -26.57 11.11 4.83
C SER A 85 -25.55 10.04 5.17
N TRP A 86 -25.25 9.20 4.19
CA TRP A 86 -24.12 8.29 4.25
C TRP A 86 -22.78 9.05 4.35
N GLY A 87 -22.66 10.20 3.66
CA GLY A 87 -21.49 11.08 3.74
C GLY A 87 -21.23 11.60 5.17
N CYS A 88 -22.29 11.98 5.88
CA CYS A 88 -22.21 12.39 7.29
C CYS A 88 -21.69 11.27 8.20
N LEU A 89 -22.17 10.03 8.01
CA LEU A 89 -21.65 8.86 8.73
C LEU A 89 -20.17 8.65 8.45
N LEU A 90 -19.76 8.66 7.19
CA LEU A 90 -18.35 8.47 6.81
C LEU A 90 -17.44 9.54 7.44
N TYR A 91 -17.92 10.79 7.47
CA TYR A 91 -17.23 11.88 8.14
C TYR A 91 -17.03 11.60 9.64
N HIS A 92 -18.08 11.13 10.33
CA HIS A 92 -17.98 10.75 11.75
C HIS A 92 -17.10 9.51 12.00
N PHE A 93 -17.02 8.60 11.03
CA PHE A 93 -16.10 7.47 11.07
C PHE A 93 -14.65 7.84 10.73
N GLY A 94 -14.37 9.12 10.47
CA GLY A 94 -13.02 9.62 10.30
C GLY A 94 -12.50 9.62 8.87
N ALA A 95 -13.39 9.69 7.86
CA ALA A 95 -13.00 9.99 6.50
C ALA A 95 -12.18 11.29 6.44
N SER A 96 -11.20 11.38 5.53
CA SER A 96 -10.32 12.55 5.40
C SER A 96 -11.10 13.73 4.82
N GLU A 97 -11.01 14.86 5.50
CA GLU A 97 -11.57 16.13 5.07
C GLU A 97 -10.62 17.25 5.50
N ILE A 98 -10.26 18.12 4.55
CA ILE A 98 -9.17 19.07 4.72
C ILE A 98 -9.43 20.11 5.79
N SER A 99 -10.66 20.67 5.89
CA SER A 99 -10.96 21.72 6.89
C SER A 99 -10.92 21.16 8.31
N SER A 100 -11.31 19.90 8.50
CA SER A 100 -11.20 19.22 9.80
C SER A 100 -9.74 19.02 10.23
N VAL A 101 -8.86 18.72 9.29
CA VAL A 101 -7.43 18.56 9.58
C VAL A 101 -6.77 19.92 9.83
N ALA A 102 -7.05 20.92 8.99
CA ALA A 102 -6.43 22.23 9.04
C ALA A 102 -6.94 23.10 10.20
N ASN A 103 -8.25 23.25 10.30
CA ASN A 103 -8.89 24.21 11.21
C ASN A 103 -9.19 23.60 12.59
N HIS A 104 -9.41 22.27 12.66
CA HIS A 104 -9.79 21.57 13.88
C HIS A 104 -8.73 20.58 14.39
N TYR A 105 -7.55 20.52 13.74
CA TYR A 105 -6.40 19.68 14.14
C TYR A 105 -6.72 18.18 14.29
N GLN A 106 -7.69 17.69 13.50
CA GLN A 106 -8.14 16.30 13.55
C GLN A 106 -7.16 15.37 12.78
N TYR A 107 -5.92 15.29 13.24
CA TYR A 107 -4.85 14.51 12.57
C TYR A 107 -5.10 12.99 12.51
N HIS A 108 -6.02 12.47 13.33
CA HIS A 108 -6.45 11.06 13.19
C HIS A 108 -7.01 10.76 11.79
N ARG A 109 -7.56 11.78 11.09
CA ARG A 109 -8.04 11.68 9.70
C ARG A 109 -6.94 11.50 8.65
N LEU A 110 -5.69 11.36 9.08
CA LEU A 110 -4.59 10.88 8.24
C LEU A 110 -4.48 9.36 8.23
N ILE A 111 -5.06 8.68 9.21
CA ILE A 111 -5.00 7.21 9.37
C ILE A 111 -6.38 6.58 9.20
N THR A 112 -7.41 7.13 9.83
CA THR A 112 -8.76 6.56 9.87
C THR A 112 -9.41 6.39 8.49
N PRO A 113 -9.12 7.21 7.45
CA PRO A 113 -9.69 7.00 6.12
C PRO A 113 -9.36 5.64 5.52
N ILE A 114 -8.19 5.07 5.86
CA ILE A 114 -7.76 3.74 5.39
C ILE A 114 -8.79 2.66 5.77
N LEU A 115 -9.52 2.87 6.87
CA LEU A 115 -10.45 1.90 7.43
C LEU A 115 -11.89 2.07 6.92
N THR A 116 -12.24 3.23 6.36
CA THR A 116 -13.61 3.57 5.96
C THR A 116 -13.84 3.32 4.46
N HIS A 117 -15.07 2.90 4.09
CA HIS A 117 -15.41 2.62 2.69
C HIS A 117 -16.77 3.20 2.32
N ASN A 118 -16.85 3.83 1.15
CA ASN A 118 -18.08 4.49 0.69
C ASN A 118 -19.13 3.48 0.23
N THR A 119 -18.74 2.45 -0.50
CA THR A 119 -19.67 1.47 -1.06
C THR A 119 -19.16 0.04 -0.84
N PHE A 120 -20.08 -0.94 -0.92
CA PHE A 120 -19.69 -2.35 -0.91
C PHE A 120 -18.73 -2.70 -2.05
N GLY A 121 -18.95 -2.16 -3.26
CA GLY A 121 -18.05 -2.38 -4.40
C GLY A 121 -16.65 -1.85 -4.15
N HIS A 122 -16.52 -0.70 -3.48
CA HIS A 122 -15.23 -0.12 -3.09
C HIS A 122 -14.50 -1.01 -2.06
N LEU A 123 -15.21 -1.47 -1.01
CA LEU A 123 -14.67 -2.43 -0.05
C LEU A 123 -14.24 -3.73 -0.73
N PHE A 124 -15.12 -4.31 -1.56
CA PHE A 124 -14.85 -5.56 -2.25
C PHE A 124 -13.61 -5.49 -3.14
N SER A 125 -13.45 -4.41 -3.90
CA SER A 125 -12.26 -4.15 -4.71
C SER A 125 -10.99 -4.09 -3.86
N ASN A 126 -11.02 -3.40 -2.71
CA ASN A 126 -9.89 -3.32 -1.80
C ASN A 126 -9.56 -4.67 -1.16
N VAL A 127 -10.57 -5.41 -0.68
CA VAL A 127 -10.39 -6.76 -0.11
C VAL A 127 -9.80 -7.71 -1.14
N LEU A 128 -10.31 -7.69 -2.37
CA LEU A 128 -9.79 -8.50 -3.46
C LEU A 128 -8.33 -8.15 -3.79
N SER A 129 -8.01 -6.85 -3.81
CA SER A 129 -6.65 -6.38 -4.04
C SER A 129 -5.68 -6.83 -2.93
N ILE A 130 -6.10 -6.78 -1.65
CA ILE A 130 -5.29 -7.32 -0.55
C ILE A 130 -5.14 -8.83 -0.68
N ALA A 131 -6.19 -9.55 -1.11
CA ALA A 131 -6.12 -10.99 -1.33
C ALA A 131 -5.12 -11.38 -2.44
N PHE A 132 -4.91 -10.53 -3.42
CA PHE A 132 -3.92 -10.76 -4.49
C PHE A 132 -2.52 -10.28 -4.12
N ILE A 133 -2.37 -8.99 -3.79
CA ILE A 133 -1.04 -8.41 -3.59
C ILE A 133 -0.58 -8.47 -2.13
N GLY A 134 -1.51 -8.33 -1.17
CA GLY A 134 -1.19 -8.27 0.24
C GLY A 134 -0.55 -9.55 0.73
N PHE A 135 -1.17 -10.70 0.47
CA PHE A 135 -0.62 -12.00 0.85
C PHE A 135 0.74 -12.27 0.20
N TYR A 136 0.91 -11.86 -1.06
CA TYR A 136 2.18 -12.03 -1.76
C TYR A 136 3.30 -11.21 -1.13
N VAL A 137 3.06 -9.92 -0.88
CA VAL A 137 4.04 -9.01 -0.27
C VAL A 137 4.36 -9.44 1.17
N GLU A 138 3.36 -9.85 1.95
CA GLU A 138 3.57 -10.35 3.29
C GLU A 138 4.44 -11.62 3.31
N TYR A 139 4.16 -12.54 2.38
CA TYR A 139 4.97 -13.76 2.22
C TYR A 139 6.41 -13.47 1.83
N ASP A 140 6.64 -12.52 0.93
CA ASP A 140 7.98 -12.13 0.49
C ASP A 140 8.77 -11.41 1.58
N LEU A 141 8.14 -10.46 2.27
CA LEU A 141 8.77 -9.69 3.35
C LEU A 141 9.16 -10.55 4.55
N LYS A 142 8.40 -11.61 4.87
CA LYS A 142 8.59 -12.49 6.04
C LYS A 142 8.74 -11.75 7.37
N ASN A 143 8.35 -10.49 7.41
CA ASN A 143 8.43 -9.61 8.57
C ASN A 143 7.12 -8.82 8.69
N TYR A 144 6.31 -9.22 9.66
CA TYR A 144 5.01 -8.61 9.91
C TYR A 144 5.08 -7.11 10.20
N THR A 145 6.12 -6.67 10.91
CA THR A 145 6.32 -5.25 11.21
C THR A 145 6.57 -4.44 9.93
N ASN A 146 7.47 -4.92 9.06
CA ASN A 146 7.77 -4.25 7.81
C ASN A 146 6.54 -4.21 6.89
N TYR A 147 5.75 -5.29 6.83
CA TYR A 147 4.51 -5.33 6.08
C TYR A 147 3.49 -4.31 6.59
N LEU A 148 3.27 -4.28 7.90
CA LEU A 148 2.34 -3.35 8.53
C LEU A 148 2.78 -1.90 8.36
N LEU A 149 4.07 -1.60 8.54
CA LEU A 149 4.64 -0.28 8.32
C LEU A 149 4.50 0.14 6.86
N LEU A 150 4.80 -0.74 5.91
CA LEU A 150 4.62 -0.48 4.47
C LEU A 150 3.17 -0.09 4.18
N PHE A 151 2.20 -0.87 4.67
CA PHE A 151 0.78 -0.63 4.47
C PHE A 151 0.34 0.72 5.08
N ILE A 152 0.65 0.96 6.35
CA ILE A 152 0.21 2.16 7.08
C ILE A 152 0.90 3.42 6.54
N ILE A 153 2.22 3.41 6.38
CA ILE A 153 2.98 4.57 5.89
C ILE A 153 2.51 4.96 4.49
N SER A 154 2.32 3.99 3.60
CA SER A 154 1.82 4.26 2.25
C SER A 154 0.43 4.90 2.27
N GLY A 155 -0.48 4.40 3.11
CA GLY A 155 -1.81 4.99 3.27
C GLY A 155 -1.75 6.42 3.82
N ILE A 156 -0.90 6.68 4.81
CA ILE A 156 -0.70 8.02 5.38
C ILE A 156 -0.13 8.99 4.33
N ILE A 157 0.90 8.58 3.58
CA ILE A 157 1.49 9.39 2.49
C ILE A 157 0.45 9.67 1.41
N GLY A 158 -0.39 8.67 1.08
CA GLY A 158 -1.52 8.84 0.19
C GLY A 158 -2.49 9.91 0.68
N ASN A 159 -2.90 9.85 1.95
CA ASN A 159 -3.80 10.83 2.55
C ASN A 159 -3.17 12.23 2.61
N PHE A 160 -1.87 12.38 2.85
CA PHE A 160 -1.20 13.67 2.74
C PHE A 160 -1.23 14.23 1.32
N CYS A 161 -1.00 13.41 0.31
CA CYS A 161 -1.14 13.83 -1.10
C CYS A 161 -2.58 14.24 -1.42
N SER A 162 -3.57 13.50 -0.94
CA SER A 162 -4.97 13.86 -1.06
C SER A 162 -5.27 15.25 -0.48
N LEU A 163 -4.84 15.49 0.74
CA LEU A 163 -5.04 16.79 1.39
C LEU A 163 -4.35 17.96 0.67
N LEU A 164 -3.21 17.72 0.01
CA LEU A 164 -2.51 18.76 -0.75
C LEU A 164 -3.20 19.14 -2.05
N PHE A 165 -3.79 18.15 -2.75
CA PHE A 165 -4.22 18.31 -4.14
C PHE A 165 -5.72 18.11 -4.36
N SER A 166 -6.46 17.52 -3.42
CA SER A 166 -7.91 17.22 -3.53
C SER A 166 -8.73 18.01 -2.52
N TYR A 167 -8.82 19.32 -2.69
CA TYR A 167 -9.40 20.26 -1.71
C TYR A 167 -10.89 20.07 -1.36
N GLN A 168 -11.66 19.40 -2.20
CA GLN A 168 -13.12 19.45 -2.11
C GLN A 168 -13.78 18.10 -1.79
N ASN A 169 -13.00 17.02 -1.71
CA ASN A 169 -13.54 15.69 -1.58
C ASN A 169 -13.25 15.07 -0.22
N ILE A 170 -14.25 14.38 0.31
CA ILE A 170 -14.04 13.46 1.42
C ILE A 170 -13.31 12.23 0.86
N SER A 171 -12.08 12.00 1.34
CA SER A 171 -11.28 10.85 0.93
C SER A 171 -11.41 9.70 1.94
N MET A 172 -11.49 8.47 1.41
CA MET A 172 -11.63 7.26 2.19
C MET A 172 -11.23 6.01 1.40
N GLY A 173 -10.84 4.97 2.10
CA GLY A 173 -10.51 3.65 1.54
C GLY A 173 -9.06 3.25 1.76
N ALA A 174 -8.82 1.94 1.76
CA ALA A 174 -7.49 1.35 1.90
C ALA A 174 -6.65 1.43 0.63
N SER A 175 -7.18 1.95 -0.47
CA SER A 175 -6.57 1.87 -1.80
C SER A 175 -5.19 2.53 -1.90
N GLY A 176 -4.96 3.66 -1.20
CA GLY A 176 -3.62 4.28 -1.11
C GLY A 176 -2.60 3.34 -0.46
N ALA A 177 -2.97 2.69 0.63
CA ALA A 177 -2.12 1.70 1.29
C ALA A 177 -1.85 0.46 0.41
N ILE A 178 -2.87 -0.02 -0.30
CA ILE A 178 -2.76 -1.15 -1.25
C ILE A 178 -1.84 -0.79 -2.40
N LEU A 179 -1.94 0.42 -2.96
CA LEU A 179 -1.01 0.89 -3.99
C LEU A 179 0.43 1.01 -3.47
N GLY A 180 0.61 1.25 -2.18
CA GLY A 180 1.92 1.12 -1.56
C GLY A 180 2.49 -0.30 -1.59
N LEU A 181 1.66 -1.32 -1.36
CA LEU A 181 2.06 -2.72 -1.55
C LEU A 181 2.41 -2.99 -3.03
N CYS A 182 1.69 -2.38 -3.97
CA CYS A 182 2.03 -2.44 -5.39
C CYS A 182 3.39 -1.78 -5.66
N GLY A 183 3.70 -0.65 -5.01
CA GLY A 183 5.02 0.00 -5.09
C GLY A 183 6.15 -0.94 -4.66
N TYR A 184 5.97 -1.67 -3.56
CA TYR A 184 6.92 -2.71 -3.14
C TYR A 184 7.09 -3.78 -4.23
N TYR A 185 5.98 -4.29 -4.77
CA TYR A 185 6.02 -5.35 -5.77
C TYR A 185 6.65 -4.89 -7.10
N ILE A 186 6.45 -3.64 -7.51
CA ILE A 186 7.11 -3.04 -8.67
C ILE A 186 8.63 -3.05 -8.48
N LEU A 187 9.10 -2.59 -7.33
CA LEU A 187 10.53 -2.57 -7.05
C LEU A 187 11.11 -3.99 -6.97
N TYR A 188 10.41 -4.89 -6.28
CA TYR A 188 10.76 -6.31 -6.22
C TYR A 188 10.88 -6.92 -7.62
N PHE A 189 9.91 -6.66 -8.50
CA PHE A 189 9.90 -7.12 -9.87
C PHE A 189 11.12 -6.61 -10.67
N ILE A 190 11.41 -5.31 -10.59
CA ILE A 190 12.56 -4.71 -11.26
C ILE A 190 13.87 -5.32 -10.77
N LEU A 191 14.03 -5.50 -9.46
CA LEU A 191 15.25 -6.03 -8.86
C LEU A 191 15.46 -7.51 -9.13
N ASN A 192 14.41 -8.28 -9.34
CA ASN A 192 14.48 -9.73 -9.55
C ASN A 192 14.17 -10.17 -10.99
N TRP A 193 14.07 -9.23 -11.93
CA TRP A 193 13.72 -9.51 -13.32
C TRP A 193 14.47 -10.68 -13.95
N ASP A 194 15.80 -10.73 -13.78
CA ASP A 194 16.64 -11.75 -14.39
C ASP A 194 16.45 -13.15 -13.76
N LYS A 195 15.92 -13.20 -12.54
CA LYS A 195 15.67 -14.44 -11.80
C LYS A 195 14.28 -15.01 -12.03
N MET A 196 13.37 -14.22 -12.61
CA MET A 196 11.99 -14.60 -12.85
C MET A 196 11.84 -15.43 -14.11
N ASN A 197 11.01 -16.47 -14.04
CA ASN A 197 10.62 -17.26 -15.19
C ASN A 197 9.60 -16.50 -16.08
N TYR A 198 9.33 -17.03 -17.27
CA TYR A 198 8.43 -16.39 -18.24
C TYR A 198 7.01 -16.14 -17.66
N ASN A 199 6.44 -17.14 -16.98
CA ASN A 199 5.10 -17.03 -16.40
C ASN A 199 5.03 -15.91 -15.33
N GLN A 200 6.02 -15.85 -14.45
CA GLN A 200 6.10 -14.79 -13.43
C GLN A 200 6.19 -13.40 -14.06
N LYS A 201 6.98 -13.24 -15.13
CA LYS A 201 7.08 -11.97 -15.87
C LYS A 201 5.74 -11.58 -16.50
N CYS A 202 5.08 -12.50 -17.22
CA CYS A 202 3.79 -12.26 -17.82
C CYS A 202 2.74 -11.83 -16.81
N CYS A 203 2.69 -12.50 -15.66
CA CYS A 203 1.72 -12.19 -14.63
C CYS A 203 1.99 -10.87 -13.94
N SER A 204 3.25 -10.54 -13.70
CA SER A 204 3.62 -9.24 -13.16
C SER A 204 3.23 -8.11 -14.13
N ILE A 205 3.47 -8.30 -15.43
CA ILE A 205 3.06 -7.33 -16.45
C ILE A 205 1.53 -7.17 -16.48
N LEU A 206 0.79 -8.28 -16.46
CA LEU A 206 -0.67 -8.25 -16.39
C LEU A 206 -1.16 -7.51 -15.14
N PHE A 207 -0.57 -7.79 -13.99
CA PHE A 207 -0.87 -7.12 -12.75
C PHE A 207 -0.64 -5.60 -12.80
N PHE A 208 0.52 -5.16 -13.36
CA PHE A 208 0.79 -3.73 -13.57
C PHE A 208 -0.21 -3.10 -14.54
N THR A 209 -0.60 -3.82 -15.58
CA THR A 209 -1.63 -3.35 -16.50
C THR A 209 -2.96 -3.12 -15.79
N ILE A 210 -3.38 -4.04 -14.92
CA ILE A 210 -4.61 -3.90 -14.13
C ILE A 210 -4.52 -2.68 -13.21
N ILE A 211 -3.40 -2.49 -12.49
CA ILE A 211 -3.20 -1.30 -11.64
C ILE A 211 -3.28 -0.02 -12.46
N PHE A 212 -2.58 0.03 -13.59
CA PHE A 212 -2.55 1.18 -14.47
C PHE A 212 -3.95 1.51 -15.01
N MET A 213 -4.71 0.49 -15.41
CA MET A 213 -6.10 0.66 -15.85
C MET A 213 -7.00 1.17 -14.72
N ASN A 214 -6.80 0.72 -13.47
CA ASN A 214 -7.53 1.26 -12.32
C ASN A 214 -7.21 2.74 -12.07
N LEU A 215 -5.95 3.15 -12.19
CA LEU A 215 -5.55 4.55 -12.07
C LEU A 215 -6.18 5.40 -13.18
N ILE A 216 -6.13 4.93 -14.44
CA ILE A 216 -6.73 5.65 -15.59
C ILE A 216 -8.25 5.71 -15.46
N SER A 217 -8.93 4.65 -15.08
CA SER A 217 -10.38 4.64 -14.94
C SER A 217 -10.84 5.69 -13.92
N GLY A 218 -10.09 5.90 -12.85
CA GLY A 218 -10.33 6.98 -11.90
C GLY A 218 -10.20 8.37 -12.53
N ILE A 219 -9.31 8.54 -13.52
CA ILE A 219 -9.16 9.81 -14.27
C ILE A 219 -10.29 10.00 -15.30
N SER A 220 -10.64 8.93 -16.02
CA SER A 220 -11.53 9.02 -17.19
C SER A 220 -13.00 9.16 -16.83
N VAL A 221 -13.44 8.60 -15.71
CA VAL A 221 -14.86 8.59 -15.32
C VAL A 221 -15.29 9.92 -14.71
N GLY A 222 -14.34 10.85 -14.46
CA GLY A 222 -14.68 12.17 -13.87
C GLY A 222 -15.48 12.03 -12.57
N SER A 223 -15.50 10.82 -12.01
CA SER A 223 -16.27 10.53 -10.82
C SER A 223 -15.49 11.09 -9.63
N SER A 224 -16.14 12.00 -8.93
CA SER A 224 -15.69 12.55 -7.65
C SER A 224 -15.48 11.47 -6.56
N THR A 225 -15.54 10.18 -6.92
CA THR A 225 -15.50 9.05 -6.01
C THR A 225 -14.13 8.40 -5.85
N VAL A 226 -13.18 8.66 -6.76
CA VAL A 226 -11.82 8.09 -6.69
C VAL A 226 -10.79 9.18 -6.45
N ASP A 227 -10.09 9.08 -5.33
CA ASP A 227 -9.03 9.99 -4.97
C ASP A 227 -7.69 9.57 -5.59
N ILE A 228 -7.46 10.09 -6.78
CA ILE A 228 -6.24 9.80 -7.55
C ILE A 228 -4.97 10.26 -6.85
N HIS A 229 -5.02 11.38 -6.12
CA HIS A 229 -3.86 11.91 -5.43
C HIS A 229 -3.45 11.00 -4.27
N SER A 230 -4.44 10.44 -3.55
CA SER A 230 -4.18 9.41 -2.55
C SER A 230 -3.55 8.16 -3.16
N HIS A 231 -3.99 7.74 -4.35
CA HIS A 231 -3.44 6.60 -5.07
C HIS A 231 -1.97 6.81 -5.47
N ILE A 232 -1.66 7.96 -6.10
CA ILE A 232 -0.29 8.31 -6.50
C ILE A 232 0.62 8.44 -5.27
N GLY A 233 0.14 9.14 -4.25
CA GLY A 233 0.88 9.31 -2.99
C GLY A 233 1.17 7.98 -2.32
N GLY A 234 0.19 7.09 -2.25
CA GLY A 234 0.34 5.75 -1.69
C GLY A 234 1.37 4.91 -2.44
N LEU A 235 1.30 4.89 -3.77
CA LEU A 235 2.28 4.21 -4.63
C LEU A 235 3.71 4.74 -4.40
N MET A 236 3.88 6.06 -4.40
CA MET A 236 5.18 6.71 -4.18
C MET A 236 5.70 6.47 -2.74
N GLY A 237 4.81 6.51 -1.74
CA GLY A 237 5.14 6.17 -0.36
C GLY A 237 5.62 4.74 -0.21
N GLY A 238 4.94 3.80 -0.87
CA GLY A 238 5.32 2.39 -0.87
C GLY A 238 6.64 2.14 -1.61
N LEU A 239 6.86 2.77 -2.75
CA LEU A 239 8.15 2.72 -3.46
C LEU A 239 9.28 3.25 -2.58
N ALA A 240 9.10 4.42 -1.96
CA ALA A 240 10.12 5.03 -1.09
C ALA A 240 10.45 4.15 0.11
N PHE A 241 9.41 3.61 0.79
CA PHE A 241 9.63 2.69 1.92
C PHE A 241 10.33 1.40 1.47
N SER A 242 9.98 0.87 0.29
CA SER A 242 10.60 -0.32 -0.29
C SER A 242 12.07 -0.10 -0.65
N PHE A 243 12.45 1.08 -1.15
CA PHE A 243 13.86 1.43 -1.35
C PHE A 243 14.65 1.37 -0.04
N ILE A 244 14.06 1.80 1.07
CA ILE A 244 14.70 1.69 2.38
C ILE A 244 14.90 0.22 2.77
N LEU A 245 13.87 -0.63 2.58
CA LEU A 245 13.94 -2.05 2.90
C LEU A 245 14.98 -2.80 2.04
N PHE A 246 15.01 -2.51 0.75
CA PHE A 246 15.91 -3.20 -0.21
C PHE A 246 17.34 -2.63 -0.23
N TYR A 247 17.58 -1.45 0.35
CA TYR A 247 18.88 -0.77 0.29
C TYR A 247 20.02 -1.68 0.73
N ARG A 248 19.91 -2.37 1.85
CA ARG A 248 20.98 -3.23 2.37
C ARG A 248 21.17 -4.53 1.61
N ASN A 249 20.08 -5.10 1.06
CA ASN A 249 20.07 -6.47 0.57
C ASN A 249 20.20 -6.59 -0.94
N GLN A 250 19.61 -5.68 -1.72
CA GLN A 250 19.54 -5.83 -3.18
C GLN A 250 19.99 -4.59 -3.95
N LEU A 251 19.60 -3.40 -3.54
CA LEU A 251 19.92 -2.17 -4.26
C LEU A 251 21.43 -1.93 -4.29
N PHE A 252 22.12 -2.29 -3.20
CA PHE A 252 23.55 -2.11 -3.05
C PHE A 252 24.38 -2.87 -4.10
N TYR A 253 23.92 -4.05 -4.51
CA TYR A 253 24.63 -4.87 -5.49
C TYR A 253 24.32 -4.51 -6.95
N ARG A 254 23.18 -3.90 -7.24
CA ARG A 254 22.75 -3.54 -8.61
C ARG A 254 23.15 -2.13 -9.04
N PHE A 255 23.21 -1.20 -8.09
CA PHE A 255 23.54 0.19 -8.38
C PHE A 255 24.91 0.54 -7.82
N ASN A 256 25.57 1.53 -8.45
CA ASN A 256 26.74 2.15 -7.85
C ASN A 256 26.39 2.61 -6.43
N GLN A 257 27.31 2.40 -5.49
CA GLN A 257 27.11 2.68 -4.08
C GLN A 257 26.60 4.11 -3.79
N ASN A 258 27.06 5.08 -4.59
CA ASN A 258 26.64 6.47 -4.43
C ASN A 258 25.19 6.68 -4.84
N TYR A 259 24.73 6.07 -5.93
CA TYR A 259 23.34 6.11 -6.36
C TYR A 259 22.42 5.38 -5.36
N ALA A 260 22.86 4.25 -4.83
CA ALA A 260 22.08 3.53 -3.82
C ALA A 260 21.89 4.36 -2.54
N LYS A 261 22.93 5.07 -2.08
CA LYS A 261 22.85 6.01 -0.95
C LYS A 261 21.92 7.20 -1.26
N LEU A 262 22.02 7.78 -2.44
CA LEU A 262 21.19 8.90 -2.86
C LEU A 262 19.70 8.51 -2.85
N ILE A 263 19.35 7.34 -3.41
CA ILE A 263 17.98 6.81 -3.42
C ILE A 263 17.49 6.56 -2.00
N TYR A 264 18.31 5.95 -1.14
CA TYR A 264 17.98 5.66 0.25
C TYR A 264 17.66 6.93 1.05
N TYR A 265 18.57 7.91 1.03
CA TYR A 265 18.36 9.18 1.75
C TYR A 265 17.25 10.03 1.12
N GLY A 266 17.11 10.00 -0.20
CA GLY A 266 16.01 10.64 -0.91
C GLY A 266 14.66 10.06 -0.53
N SER A 267 14.58 8.74 -0.34
CA SER A 267 13.36 8.05 0.14
C SER A 267 13.00 8.45 1.56
N ILE A 268 13.99 8.53 2.47
CA ILE A 268 13.74 9.03 3.83
C ILE A 268 13.30 10.51 3.78
N GLY A 269 13.98 11.33 2.99
CA GLY A 269 13.63 12.73 2.81
C GLY A 269 12.21 12.91 2.26
N PHE A 270 11.77 12.07 1.34
CA PHE A 270 10.40 12.08 0.82
C PHE A 270 9.38 11.69 1.89
N LEU A 271 9.60 10.57 2.61
CA LEU A 271 8.66 10.07 3.61
C LEU A 271 8.50 11.01 4.82
N VAL A 272 9.53 11.78 5.15
CA VAL A 272 9.50 12.76 6.25
C VAL A 272 9.10 14.15 5.75
N GLY A 273 9.65 14.56 4.61
CA GLY A 273 9.48 15.91 4.08
C GLY A 273 8.07 16.17 3.56
N LEU A 274 7.45 15.20 2.87
CA LEU A 274 6.10 15.37 2.33
C LEU A 274 5.07 15.65 3.45
N PRO A 275 4.99 14.88 4.55
CA PRO A 275 4.11 15.20 5.67
C PRO A 275 4.36 16.60 6.26
N ILE A 276 5.62 16.97 6.48
CA ILE A 276 5.96 18.29 7.02
C ILE A 276 5.50 19.41 6.09
N ILE A 277 5.82 19.30 4.80
CA ILE A 277 5.40 20.27 3.77
C ILE A 277 3.87 20.34 3.70
N SER A 278 3.19 19.18 3.75
CA SER A 278 1.74 19.13 3.69
C SER A 278 1.09 19.87 4.86
N ILE A 279 1.56 19.63 6.08
CA ILE A 279 1.06 20.33 7.28
C ILE A 279 1.32 21.82 7.18
N LEU A 280 2.51 22.23 6.76
CA LEU A 280 2.85 23.66 6.60
C LEU A 280 1.95 24.32 5.54
N VAL A 281 1.79 23.71 4.37
CA VAL A 281 0.96 24.26 3.29
C VAL A 281 -0.50 24.37 3.71
N ILE A 282 -1.04 23.35 4.39
CA ILE A 282 -2.43 23.32 4.86
C ILE A 282 -2.65 24.43 5.90
N ASN A 283 -1.73 24.63 6.84
CA ASN A 283 -1.86 25.66 7.87
C ASN A 283 -1.63 27.09 7.35
N LEU A 284 -0.98 27.26 6.20
CA LEU A 284 -0.78 28.56 5.57
C LEU A 284 -1.94 28.98 4.65
N LYS A 285 -2.84 28.06 4.31
CA LYS A 285 -4.00 28.34 3.47
C LYS A 285 -5.22 28.64 4.32
N GLU A 286 -5.97 29.67 3.93
CA GLU A 286 -7.32 29.89 4.44
C GLU A 286 -8.25 28.82 3.82
N ILE A 287 -8.57 27.80 4.58
CA ILE A 287 -9.44 26.71 4.13
C ILE A 287 -10.84 26.99 4.65
N PRO A 288 -11.85 27.11 3.77
CA PRO A 288 -13.24 27.32 4.20
C PRO A 288 -13.72 26.16 5.08
N ASN A 289 -14.49 26.46 6.11
CA ASN A 289 -15.10 25.46 6.99
C ASN A 289 -16.22 24.72 6.24
N ASN A 290 -15.90 23.61 5.60
CA ASN A 290 -16.87 22.78 4.88
C ASN A 290 -17.44 21.65 5.75
N CYS A 291 -16.83 21.36 6.90
CA CYS A 291 -17.23 20.23 7.75
C CYS A 291 -18.68 20.34 8.28
N GLU A 292 -19.17 21.55 8.56
CA GLU A 292 -20.55 21.76 9.02
C GLU A 292 -21.57 21.45 7.92
N PHE A 293 -21.25 21.69 6.66
CA PHE A 293 -22.15 21.44 5.53
C PHE A 293 -22.32 19.96 5.20
N ILE A 294 -21.36 19.10 5.54
CA ILE A 294 -21.40 17.66 5.21
C ILE A 294 -22.60 16.98 5.88
N CYS A 295 -22.96 17.40 7.09
CA CYS A 295 -24.09 16.84 7.84
C CYS A 295 -25.36 17.70 7.77
N LEU A 296 -25.26 18.95 7.33
CA LEU A 296 -26.39 19.88 7.29
C LEU A 296 -27.11 19.92 5.93
N SER A 297 -26.41 19.66 4.83
CA SER A 297 -26.91 19.83 3.46
C SER A 297 -28.05 18.90 3.05
N GLU A 298 -28.40 17.90 3.86
CA GLU A 298 -29.47 16.94 3.53
C GLU A 298 -30.70 17.03 4.46
N LYS A 299 -30.70 17.99 5.39
CA LYS A 299 -31.91 18.28 6.23
C LYS A 299 -32.87 19.31 5.59
N ALA A 300 -32.50 19.87 4.46
CA ALA A 300 -33.32 20.79 3.67
C ALA A 300 -33.89 20.07 2.47
#